data_745d07d83e392fa8a57dfe18380cf2bf
#
_entry.id   745d07d83e392fa8a57dfe18380cf2bf
#
_cell.length_a   1.000
_cell.length_b   1.000
_cell.length_c   1.000
_cell.angle_alpha   90.00
_cell.angle_beta   90.00
_cell.angle_gamma   90.00
#
_symmetry.space_group_name_H-M   'P 1'
#
loop_
_entity.id
_entity.type
_entity.pdbx_description
1 polymer ?
#
loop_
_entity_poly.entity_id
_entity_poly.type
_entity_poly.pdbx_seq_one_letter_code
_entity_poly.pdbx_strand_id
1 'polypeptide(L)'
;MTLYLTENTNKNELKKSYEKGLIFAAKLYPAGATTNSESGVKNIQNIMPVLETMAKIGMPLLIHGEVTDKEIDIFEREKEFIDTNLNFICSKLPELKITLEHITTRDATLYVSEANKNLVASITPHHLSLNRNAIFVGGIKPHYYCLPILKKECHRAALIKVAVSGNSKFFLGTDTAP
;
A
#
# COMPACT_ATOMS: atom_id res chain seq x y z
N MET A 1 8.92 8.63 13.38
CA MET A 1 7.44 8.69 13.34
C MET A 1 6.99 8.74 11.87
N THR A 2 5.84 8.14 11.52
CA THR A 2 5.24 8.23 10.17
C THR A 2 4.14 9.28 10.19
N LEU A 3 4.10 10.15 9.16
CA LEU A 3 3.04 11.14 9.02
C LEU A 3 1.84 10.53 8.28
N TYR A 4 0.65 10.69 8.82
CA TYR A 4 -0.60 10.37 8.13
C TYR A 4 -0.91 11.46 7.09
N LEU A 5 -0.97 11.09 5.78
CA LEU A 5 -1.29 12.03 4.71
C LEU A 5 -2.79 12.31 4.63
N THR A 6 -3.11 13.58 4.53
CA THR A 6 -4.46 14.07 4.20
C THR A 6 -4.37 15.07 3.04
N GLU A 7 -5.48 15.41 2.44
CA GLU A 7 -5.51 16.43 1.37
C GLU A 7 -5.12 17.83 1.86
N ASN A 8 -5.15 18.06 3.19
CA ASN A 8 -4.74 19.31 3.83
C ASN A 8 -3.26 19.32 4.28
N THR A 9 -2.50 18.28 3.98
CA THR A 9 -1.09 18.17 4.40
C THR A 9 -0.27 19.31 3.79
N ASN A 10 0.36 20.11 4.66
CA ASN A 10 1.21 21.22 4.24
C ASN A 10 2.60 20.72 3.83
N LYS A 11 2.95 20.87 2.55
CA LYS A 11 4.24 20.37 2.01
C LYS A 11 5.48 21.00 2.66
N ASN A 12 5.40 22.28 3.09
CA ASN A 12 6.53 22.98 3.70
C ASN A 12 6.77 22.50 5.14
N GLU A 13 5.69 22.25 5.89
CA GLU A 13 5.78 21.68 7.23
C GLU A 13 6.26 20.22 7.19
N LEU A 14 5.77 19.43 6.23
CA LEU A 14 6.25 18.06 5.99
C LEU A 14 7.76 18.07 5.72
N LYS A 15 8.24 18.89 4.78
CA LYS A 15 9.65 19.01 4.47
C LYS A 15 10.47 19.38 5.71
N LYS A 16 10.06 20.39 6.45
CA LYS A 16 10.71 20.87 7.67
C LYS A 16 10.81 19.78 8.75
N SER A 17 9.73 19.01 8.92
CA SER A 17 9.67 17.91 9.89
C SER A 17 10.57 16.75 9.50
N TYR A 18 10.65 16.43 8.21
CA TYR A 18 11.55 15.40 7.68
C TYR A 18 13.02 15.79 7.84
N GLU A 19 13.38 17.02 7.44
CA GLU A 19 14.75 17.56 7.58
C GLU A 19 15.22 17.61 9.04
N LYS A 20 14.30 17.82 9.99
CA LYS A 20 14.60 17.77 11.43
C LYS A 20 14.62 16.34 12.02
N GLY A 21 14.37 15.32 11.23
CA GLY A 21 14.33 13.93 11.71
C GLY A 21 13.13 13.61 12.63
N LEU A 22 12.06 14.42 12.62
CA LEU A 22 10.85 14.18 13.41
C LEU A 22 9.94 13.13 12.78
N ILE A 23 9.92 13.11 11.44
CA ILE A 23 9.19 12.11 10.65
C ILE A 23 10.15 11.47 9.66
N PHE A 24 9.92 10.20 9.31
CA PHE A 24 10.80 9.42 8.42
C PHE A 24 10.11 8.98 7.13
N ALA A 25 8.78 8.95 7.12
CA ALA A 25 7.95 8.57 5.99
C ALA A 25 6.58 9.22 6.12
N ALA A 26 5.80 9.19 5.03
CA ALA A 26 4.39 9.53 5.06
C ALA A 26 3.54 8.33 4.61
N LYS A 27 2.41 8.11 5.29
CA LYS A 27 1.46 7.03 5.00
C LYS A 27 0.25 7.59 4.27
N LEU A 28 -0.02 7.04 3.10
CA LEU A 28 -1.21 7.28 2.30
C LEU A 28 -2.24 6.20 2.57
N TYR A 29 -3.40 6.60 3.04
CA TYR A 29 -4.62 5.80 3.04
C TYR A 29 -5.62 6.43 2.07
N PRO A 30 -6.17 5.67 1.12
CA PRO A 30 -7.40 6.11 0.44
C PRO A 30 -8.53 6.27 1.47
N ALA A 31 -9.32 7.34 1.33
CA ALA A 31 -10.36 7.67 2.32
C ALA A 31 -11.39 6.54 2.44
N GLY A 32 -11.53 5.98 3.64
CA GLY A 32 -12.45 4.87 3.94
C GLY A 32 -11.94 3.47 3.54
N ALA A 33 -10.65 3.32 3.20
CA ALA A 33 -10.10 2.02 2.80
C ALA A 33 -9.99 1.02 3.97
N THR A 34 -9.74 1.52 5.16
CA THR A 34 -9.59 0.71 6.38
C THR A 34 -10.05 1.50 7.60
N THR A 35 -9.93 0.92 8.80
CA THR A 35 -10.28 1.57 10.06
C THR A 35 -9.51 2.88 10.24
N ASN A 36 -10.20 3.93 10.71
CA ASN A 36 -9.65 5.27 10.95
C ASN A 36 -9.04 5.94 9.71
N SER A 37 -9.53 5.62 8.51
CA SER A 37 -9.04 6.19 7.25
C SER A 37 -9.98 7.21 6.60
N GLU A 38 -11.01 7.68 7.29
CA GLU A 38 -12.01 8.63 6.77
C GLU A 38 -11.40 9.96 6.36
N SER A 39 -10.35 10.41 7.07
CA SER A 39 -9.58 11.62 6.74
C SER A 39 -8.49 11.40 5.69
N GLY A 40 -8.43 10.20 5.11
CA GLY A 40 -7.47 9.84 4.07
C GLY A 40 -7.66 10.61 2.77
N VAL A 41 -6.91 10.22 1.77
CA VAL A 41 -6.86 10.87 0.46
C VAL A 41 -8.02 10.39 -0.41
N LYS A 42 -8.87 11.30 -0.86
CA LYS A 42 -9.97 11.03 -1.79
C LYS A 42 -9.52 11.08 -3.24
N ASN A 43 -8.63 12.04 -3.55
CA ASN A 43 -8.09 12.22 -4.89
C ASN A 43 -6.58 12.43 -4.84
N ILE A 44 -5.84 11.52 -5.48
CA ILE A 44 -4.37 11.58 -5.56
C ILE A 44 -3.87 12.90 -6.17
N GLN A 45 -4.62 13.49 -7.11
CA GLN A 45 -4.23 14.76 -7.74
C GLN A 45 -4.12 15.90 -6.73
N ASN A 46 -4.94 15.90 -5.66
CA ASN A 46 -4.92 16.96 -4.64
C ASN A 46 -3.64 16.95 -3.81
N ILE A 47 -2.98 15.80 -3.68
CA ILE A 47 -1.74 15.66 -2.92
C ILE A 47 -0.48 15.65 -3.79
N MET A 48 -0.59 15.76 -5.10
CA MET A 48 0.58 15.74 -6.00
C MET A 48 1.68 16.72 -5.59
N PRO A 49 1.38 17.99 -5.19
CA PRO A 49 2.43 18.91 -4.73
C PRO A 49 3.17 18.44 -3.48
N VAL A 50 2.53 17.63 -2.63
CA VAL A 50 3.16 17.01 -1.46
C VAL A 50 4.06 15.86 -1.91
N LEU A 51 3.57 14.99 -2.80
CA LEU A 51 4.34 13.87 -3.35
C LEU A 51 5.57 14.33 -4.13
N GLU A 52 5.45 15.40 -4.92
CA GLU A 52 6.60 16.03 -5.60
C GLU A 52 7.66 16.53 -4.59
N THR A 53 7.21 17.10 -3.48
CA THR A 53 8.13 17.54 -2.42
C THR A 53 8.82 16.35 -1.79
N MET A 54 8.08 15.25 -1.49
CA MET A 54 8.64 14.02 -0.96
C MET A 54 9.69 13.41 -1.90
N ALA A 55 9.40 13.35 -3.21
CA ALA A 55 10.35 12.87 -4.21
C ALA A 55 11.67 13.67 -4.18
N LYS A 56 11.57 15.02 -4.17
CA LYS A 56 12.73 15.94 -4.15
C LYS A 56 13.61 15.78 -2.91
N ILE A 57 13.01 15.52 -1.73
CA ILE A 57 13.77 15.37 -0.48
C ILE A 57 14.13 13.92 -0.15
N GLY A 58 13.73 12.97 -1.02
CA GLY A 58 14.00 11.54 -0.84
C GLY A 58 13.20 10.87 0.28
N MET A 59 12.07 11.49 0.71
CA MET A 59 11.19 10.96 1.77
C MET A 59 10.33 9.83 1.23
N PRO A 60 10.28 8.65 1.90
CA PRO A 60 9.47 7.52 1.46
C PRO A 60 7.96 7.75 1.63
N LEU A 61 7.19 7.25 0.66
CA LEU A 61 5.73 7.14 0.70
C LEU A 61 5.34 5.69 0.98
N LEU A 62 4.56 5.45 2.02
CA LEU A 62 3.97 4.16 2.37
C LEU A 62 2.50 4.18 1.93
N ILE A 63 2.04 3.17 1.20
CA ILE A 63 0.71 3.18 0.59
C ILE A 63 -0.11 1.97 1.03
N HIS A 64 -1.32 2.20 1.55
CA HIS A 64 -2.38 1.22 1.56
C HIS A 64 -3.01 1.20 0.16
N GLY A 65 -2.77 0.15 -0.60
CA GLY A 65 -3.02 0.11 -2.04
C GLY A 65 -4.38 -0.46 -2.43
N GLU A 66 -5.49 0.11 -1.96
CA GLU A 66 -6.84 -0.29 -2.34
C GLU A 66 -7.69 0.91 -2.76
N VAL A 67 -8.50 0.76 -3.82
CA VAL A 67 -9.57 1.72 -4.13
C VAL A 67 -10.75 1.56 -3.17
N THR A 68 -11.56 2.62 -3.02
CA THR A 68 -12.71 2.63 -2.09
C THR A 68 -14.05 2.77 -2.77
N ASP A 69 -14.08 2.69 -4.09
CA ASP A 69 -15.32 2.68 -4.86
C ASP A 69 -16.15 1.44 -4.48
N LYS A 70 -17.42 1.66 -4.15
CA LYS A 70 -18.35 0.60 -3.70
C LYS A 70 -18.76 -0.35 -4.82
N GLU A 71 -18.67 0.09 -6.07
CA GLU A 71 -18.97 -0.72 -7.25
C GLU A 71 -17.83 -1.69 -7.59
N ILE A 72 -16.63 -1.48 -7.05
CA ILE A 72 -15.49 -2.37 -7.24
C ILE A 72 -15.53 -3.51 -6.24
N ASP A 73 -15.46 -4.76 -6.76
CA ASP A 73 -15.37 -5.96 -5.91
C ASP A 73 -14.21 -5.84 -4.91
N ILE A 74 -14.50 -6.14 -3.66
CA ILE A 74 -13.52 -6.04 -2.56
C ILE A 74 -12.23 -6.84 -2.84
N PHE A 75 -12.33 -7.94 -3.61
CA PHE A 75 -11.17 -8.75 -3.97
C PHE A 75 -10.33 -8.17 -5.11
N GLU A 76 -10.84 -7.19 -5.86
CA GLU A 76 -10.19 -6.56 -7.00
C GLU A 76 -9.64 -5.15 -6.68
N ARG A 77 -9.93 -4.60 -5.51
CA ARG A 77 -9.57 -3.23 -5.12
C ARG A 77 -8.08 -2.92 -5.20
N GLU A 78 -7.22 -3.88 -4.84
CA GLU A 78 -5.77 -3.69 -4.93
C GLU A 78 -5.31 -3.60 -6.39
N LYS A 79 -5.81 -4.50 -7.24
CA LYS A 79 -5.49 -4.49 -8.67
C LYS A 79 -5.93 -3.17 -9.31
N GLU A 80 -7.15 -2.73 -9.05
CA GLU A 80 -7.68 -1.47 -9.56
C GLU A 80 -6.85 -0.27 -9.09
N PHE A 81 -6.39 -0.27 -7.83
CA PHE A 81 -5.51 0.78 -7.32
C PHE A 81 -4.17 0.82 -8.05
N ILE A 82 -3.60 -0.35 -8.34
CA ILE A 82 -2.35 -0.45 -9.09
C ILE A 82 -2.51 0.10 -10.50
N ASP A 83 -3.55 -0.32 -11.20
CA ASP A 83 -3.80 0.04 -12.60
C ASP A 83 -4.10 1.54 -12.78
N THR A 84 -4.71 2.17 -11.78
CA THR A 84 -5.12 3.58 -11.83
C THR A 84 -4.17 4.49 -11.05
N ASN A 85 -4.19 4.42 -9.72
CA ASN A 85 -3.53 5.38 -8.84
C ASN A 85 -2.02 5.18 -8.77
N LEU A 86 -1.57 3.93 -8.54
CA LEU A 86 -0.14 3.65 -8.38
C LEU A 86 0.61 3.88 -9.69
N ASN A 87 0.05 3.41 -10.81
CA ASN A 87 0.62 3.62 -12.13
C ASN A 87 0.72 5.12 -12.46
N PHE A 88 -0.30 5.91 -12.12
CA PHE A 88 -0.27 7.36 -12.27
C PHE A 88 0.85 7.99 -11.45
N ILE A 89 0.97 7.67 -10.14
CA ILE A 89 2.04 8.20 -9.27
C ILE A 89 3.42 7.83 -9.82
N CYS A 90 3.65 6.56 -10.13
CA CYS A 90 4.94 6.06 -10.62
C CYS A 90 5.35 6.70 -11.95
N SER A 91 4.38 6.93 -12.86
CA SER A 91 4.64 7.58 -14.15
C SER A 91 4.99 9.05 -14.02
N LYS A 92 4.38 9.77 -13.07
CA LYS A 92 4.61 11.20 -12.84
C LYS A 92 5.84 11.47 -11.96
N LEU A 93 6.12 10.58 -11.02
CA LEU A 93 7.17 10.76 -10.01
C LEU A 93 8.08 9.50 -9.92
N PRO A 94 8.84 9.17 -10.96
CA PRO A 94 9.67 7.96 -10.99
C PRO A 94 10.76 7.95 -9.90
N GLU A 95 11.14 9.12 -9.36
CA GLU A 95 12.13 9.26 -8.29
C GLU A 95 11.53 9.09 -6.88
N LEU A 96 10.20 9.08 -6.74
CA LEU A 96 9.56 8.90 -5.45
C LEU A 96 9.81 7.48 -4.93
N LYS A 97 10.33 7.38 -3.71
CA LYS A 97 10.49 6.09 -3.02
C LYS A 97 9.14 5.64 -2.49
N ILE A 98 8.65 4.49 -2.94
CA ILE A 98 7.33 3.99 -2.59
C ILE A 98 7.46 2.59 -1.98
N THR A 99 6.76 2.38 -0.88
CA THR A 99 6.44 1.05 -0.37
C THR A 99 4.95 0.80 -0.55
N LEU A 100 4.60 -0.14 -1.42
CA LEU A 100 3.25 -0.70 -1.49
C LEU A 100 3.12 -1.70 -0.33
N GLU A 101 2.41 -1.32 0.72
CA GLU A 101 2.36 -2.12 1.95
C GLU A 101 1.36 -3.27 1.83
N HIS A 102 1.64 -4.38 2.55
CA HIS A 102 0.78 -5.55 2.75
C HIS A 102 0.09 -6.03 1.47
N ILE A 103 0.85 -6.17 0.38
CA ILE A 103 0.31 -6.62 -0.91
C ILE A 103 -0.35 -8.01 -0.80
N THR A 104 -1.42 -8.20 -1.58
CA THR A 104 -2.25 -9.40 -1.47
C THR A 104 -2.45 -10.13 -2.81
N THR A 105 -2.10 -9.53 -3.93
CA THR A 105 -2.40 -10.06 -5.26
C THR A 105 -1.14 -10.49 -6.02
N ARG A 106 -1.33 -11.42 -6.98
CA ARG A 106 -0.33 -11.74 -7.99
C ARG A 106 0.01 -10.52 -8.85
N ASP A 107 -0.99 -9.69 -9.14
CA ASP A 107 -0.83 -8.48 -9.94
C ASP A 107 0.15 -7.52 -9.27
N ALA A 108 0.03 -7.31 -7.96
CA ALA A 108 1.00 -6.53 -7.18
C ALA A 108 2.41 -7.12 -7.25
N THR A 109 2.56 -8.46 -7.15
CA THR A 109 3.88 -9.11 -7.24
C THR A 109 4.55 -8.88 -8.59
N LEU A 110 3.79 -8.95 -9.67
CA LEU A 110 4.29 -8.71 -11.02
C LEU A 110 4.64 -7.24 -11.21
N TYR A 111 3.72 -6.34 -10.89
CA TYR A 111 3.94 -4.90 -11.04
C TYR A 111 5.18 -4.42 -10.29
N VAL A 112 5.33 -4.80 -9.02
CA VAL A 112 6.50 -4.42 -8.21
C VAL A 112 7.78 -5.03 -8.76
N SER A 113 7.76 -6.30 -9.21
CA SER A 113 8.94 -6.96 -9.78
C SER A 113 9.47 -6.23 -11.01
N GLU A 114 8.58 -5.74 -11.87
CA GLU A 114 8.89 -5.07 -13.15
C GLU A 114 9.17 -3.57 -12.99
N ALA A 115 8.70 -2.95 -11.91
CA ALA A 115 8.87 -1.52 -11.63
C ALA A 115 10.34 -1.13 -11.46
N ASN A 116 10.62 0.17 -11.44
CA ASN A 116 11.94 0.68 -11.14
C ASN A 116 12.36 0.38 -9.67
N LYS A 117 13.61 0.70 -9.31
CA LYS A 117 14.19 0.41 -7.98
C LYS A 117 13.54 1.18 -6.82
N ASN A 118 12.77 2.21 -7.11
CA ASN A 118 12.16 3.08 -6.09
C ASN A 118 10.82 2.53 -5.60
N LEU A 119 10.27 1.49 -6.23
CA LEU A 119 9.06 0.80 -5.77
C LEU A 119 9.43 -0.55 -5.15
N VAL A 120 9.02 -0.73 -3.90
CA VAL A 120 9.14 -1.98 -3.13
C VAL A 120 7.80 -2.34 -2.50
N ALA A 121 7.67 -3.55 -1.95
CA ALA A 121 6.44 -3.97 -1.30
C ALA A 121 6.68 -4.74 -0.01
N SER A 122 5.81 -4.57 0.97
CA SER A 122 5.76 -5.44 2.15
C SER A 122 4.68 -6.53 2.00
N ILE A 123 4.93 -7.69 2.61
CA ILE A 123 4.01 -8.82 2.65
C ILE A 123 3.81 -9.21 4.11
N THR A 124 2.57 -9.48 4.51
CA THR A 124 2.26 -9.82 5.90
C THR A 124 2.22 -11.34 6.12
N PRO A 125 2.49 -11.81 7.36
CA PRO A 125 2.43 -13.24 7.68
C PRO A 125 1.07 -13.86 7.39
N HIS A 126 -0.04 -13.17 7.66
CA HIS A 126 -1.37 -13.70 7.42
C HIS A 126 -1.70 -13.85 5.93
N HIS A 127 -1.23 -12.95 5.06
CA HIS A 127 -1.40 -13.10 3.61
C HIS A 127 -0.52 -14.21 3.00
N LEU A 128 0.59 -14.57 3.65
CA LEU A 128 1.38 -15.74 3.28
C LEU A 128 0.74 -17.05 3.75
N SER A 129 0.11 -17.04 4.93
CA SER A 129 -0.37 -18.25 5.60
C SER A 129 -1.80 -18.64 5.20
N LEU A 130 -2.66 -17.67 4.88
CA LEU A 130 -4.09 -17.87 4.68
C LEU A 130 -4.53 -17.37 3.30
N ASN A 131 -5.54 -18.05 2.73
CA ASN A 131 -6.28 -17.56 1.58
C ASN A 131 -7.74 -17.27 1.96
N ARG A 132 -8.53 -16.70 1.05
CA ARG A 132 -9.90 -16.28 1.33
C ARG A 132 -10.83 -17.40 1.85
N ASN A 133 -10.54 -18.67 1.55
CA ASN A 133 -11.33 -19.79 2.06
C ASN A 133 -11.29 -19.86 3.59
N ALA A 134 -10.21 -19.39 4.23
CA ALA A 134 -10.12 -19.33 5.69
C ALA A 134 -11.28 -18.53 6.31
N ILE A 135 -11.81 -17.52 5.60
CA ILE A 135 -12.92 -16.68 6.07
C ILE A 135 -14.26 -17.43 6.02
N PHE A 136 -14.44 -18.35 5.05
CA PHE A 136 -15.76 -18.86 4.69
C PHE A 136 -15.96 -20.35 4.94
N VAL A 137 -14.92 -21.19 4.86
CA VAL A 137 -15.07 -22.64 4.97
C VAL A 137 -15.50 -23.05 6.38
N GLY A 138 -16.64 -23.74 6.46
CA GLY A 138 -17.25 -24.17 7.72
C GLY A 138 -18.03 -23.08 8.44
N GLY A 139 -18.41 -22.00 7.73
CA GLY A 139 -19.11 -20.82 8.22
C GLY A 139 -18.22 -19.59 8.25
N ILE A 140 -18.84 -18.41 8.42
CA ILE A 140 -18.12 -17.13 8.47
C ILE A 140 -17.23 -17.06 9.71
N LYS A 141 -15.96 -16.73 9.50
CA LYS A 141 -14.95 -16.58 10.55
C LYS A 141 -14.45 -15.14 10.63
N PRO A 142 -15.10 -14.27 11.41
CA PRO A 142 -14.76 -12.83 11.45
C PRO A 142 -13.31 -12.54 11.85
N HIS A 143 -12.68 -13.41 12.62
CA HIS A 143 -11.28 -13.25 13.04
C HIS A 143 -10.25 -13.30 11.88
N TYR A 144 -10.64 -13.83 10.72
CA TYR A 144 -9.81 -13.83 9.52
C TYR A 144 -10.13 -12.68 8.56
N TYR A 145 -11.06 -11.81 8.93
CA TYR A 145 -11.35 -10.61 8.17
C TYR A 145 -10.32 -9.52 8.49
N CYS A 146 -9.65 -9.05 7.47
CA CYS A 146 -8.67 -7.96 7.53
C CYS A 146 -8.78 -7.12 6.25
N LEU A 147 -8.21 -5.93 6.25
CA LEU A 147 -8.06 -5.11 5.06
C LEU A 147 -6.56 -4.76 4.86
N PRO A 148 -5.99 -5.07 3.70
CA PRO A 148 -6.62 -5.73 2.52
C PRO A 148 -7.09 -7.15 2.83
N ILE A 149 -8.22 -7.54 2.21
CA ILE A 149 -8.83 -8.85 2.46
C ILE A 149 -7.99 -9.98 1.86
N LEU A 150 -8.02 -11.17 2.49
CA LEU A 150 -7.38 -12.38 1.98
C LEU A 150 -7.89 -12.71 0.57
N LYS A 151 -7.00 -13.10 -0.33
CA LYS A 151 -7.28 -13.37 -1.74
C LYS A 151 -7.35 -14.88 -2.07
N LYS A 152 -7.55 -15.22 -3.36
CA LYS A 152 -7.52 -16.61 -3.85
C LYS A 152 -6.17 -17.27 -3.59
N GLU A 153 -6.14 -18.62 -3.62
CA GLU A 153 -4.92 -19.40 -3.44
C GLU A 153 -3.83 -19.05 -4.47
N CYS A 154 -4.21 -18.76 -5.73
CA CYS A 154 -3.24 -18.36 -6.75
C CYS A 154 -2.50 -17.06 -6.42
N HIS A 155 -3.13 -16.13 -5.73
CA HIS A 155 -2.50 -14.91 -5.24
C HIS A 155 -1.57 -15.21 -4.07
N ARG A 156 -2.01 -15.97 -3.07
CA ARG A 156 -1.17 -16.41 -1.94
C ARG A 156 0.08 -17.13 -2.42
N ALA A 157 -0.05 -18.07 -3.36
CA ALA A 157 1.07 -18.77 -3.95
C ALA A 157 2.07 -17.83 -4.64
N ALA A 158 1.59 -16.78 -5.32
CA ALA A 158 2.44 -15.76 -5.92
C ALA A 158 3.21 -14.95 -4.85
N LEU A 159 2.56 -14.59 -3.74
CA LEU A 159 3.22 -13.92 -2.61
C LEU A 159 4.34 -14.78 -2.01
N ILE A 160 4.07 -16.06 -1.76
CA ILE A 160 5.10 -16.99 -1.26
C ILE A 160 6.28 -17.05 -2.24
N LYS A 161 5.99 -17.17 -3.54
CA LYS A 161 7.05 -17.26 -4.56
C LYS A 161 7.99 -16.05 -4.51
N VAL A 162 7.47 -14.83 -4.40
CA VAL A 162 8.34 -13.63 -4.33
C VAL A 162 8.99 -13.48 -2.96
N ALA A 163 8.32 -13.88 -1.87
CA ALA A 163 8.89 -13.81 -0.52
C ALA A 163 10.16 -14.69 -0.35
N VAL A 164 10.21 -15.85 -1.05
CA VAL A 164 11.37 -16.76 -0.98
C VAL A 164 12.34 -16.58 -2.15
N SER A 165 12.09 -15.64 -3.07
CA SER A 165 12.89 -15.48 -4.29
C SER A 165 14.26 -14.83 -4.08
N GLY A 166 14.48 -14.18 -2.94
CA GLY A 166 15.64 -13.32 -2.72
C GLY A 166 15.58 -11.96 -3.44
N ASN A 167 14.45 -11.62 -4.07
CA ASN A 167 14.26 -10.31 -4.69
C ASN A 167 14.14 -9.22 -3.60
N SER A 168 15.12 -8.32 -3.53
CA SER A 168 15.23 -7.26 -2.54
C SER A 168 14.08 -6.23 -2.54
N LYS A 169 13.19 -6.28 -3.54
CA LYS A 169 12.00 -5.44 -3.58
C LYS A 169 10.87 -5.90 -2.65
N PHE A 170 10.96 -7.13 -2.11
CA PHE A 170 9.93 -7.68 -1.23
C PHE A 170 10.50 -7.95 0.15
N PHE A 171 9.77 -7.56 1.17
CA PHE A 171 10.17 -7.77 2.56
C PHE A 171 8.96 -8.07 3.45
N LEU A 172 9.20 -8.67 4.59
CA LEU A 172 8.16 -8.98 5.57
C LEU A 172 7.78 -7.72 6.35
N GLY A 173 6.48 -7.44 6.43
CA GLY A 173 5.90 -6.42 7.31
C GLY A 173 4.74 -7.03 8.08
N THR A 174 4.69 -6.87 9.40
CA THR A 174 3.67 -7.52 10.24
C THR A 174 2.31 -6.87 10.17
N ASP A 175 2.26 -5.58 9.86
CA ASP A 175 1.04 -4.74 9.94
C ASP A 175 0.34 -4.88 11.30
N THR A 176 1.14 -4.97 12.35
CA THR A 176 0.64 -5.12 13.72
C THR A 176 0.08 -3.78 14.18
N ALA A 177 -1.21 -3.76 14.47
CA ALA A 177 -1.85 -2.61 15.11
C ALA A 177 -1.43 -2.54 16.59
N PRO A 178 -1.23 -1.30 17.14
CA PRO A 178 -0.95 -1.11 18.56
C PRO A 178 -2.14 -1.45 19.46
#